data_4a8d7a947dac8d7526f8df0306f2d089
#
_entry.id   4a8d7a947dac8d7526f8df0306f2d089
#
_cell.length_a   1.000
_cell.length_b   1.000
_cell.length_c   1.000
_cell.angle_alpha   90.00
_cell.angle_beta   90.00
_cell.angle_gamma   90.00
#
_symmetry.space_group_name_H-M   'P 1'
#
loop_
_entity.id
_entity.type
_entity.pdbx_description
1 polymer ?
#
loop_
_entity_poly.entity_id
_entity_poly.type
_entity_poly.pdbx_seq_one_letter_code
_entity_poly.pdbx_strand_id
1 'polypeptide(L)'
;MRRFLIPLLVLAVARTALGAYADRDLLIPVVGRASGSAGRLFLTALWVTNVDDHPAALTLSYLESGHANPSPRKTSVTLAPHETRVFDPLGPPILTSVNSIGALRIESNANVIASARIYGYSAAQGPSSAVSMALSGIPTRLGIGNGQSALIQGDGARDAVYKLYLVETAGAALSVAVSIEDLHGQTLGEKRIFLDRFEHVSTDARQLFPSVNLDHAVIRLRGVNGNGRVIAAGTQTVPGSQDACTYEMSFTSEPRTRIRGPEAAVYVAIALVVALAIIWRRK
;
A
#
# COMPACT_ATOMS: atom_id res chain seq x y z
N MET A 1 44.64 -1.02 20.23
CA MET A 1 43.90 -0.68 19.00
C MET A 1 42.89 -1.76 18.51
N ARG A 2 42.83 -3.00 19.05
CA ARG A 2 41.94 -4.09 18.54
C ARG A 2 40.49 -4.07 19.07
N ARG A 3 40.15 -3.25 20.07
CA ARG A 3 38.80 -3.25 20.71
C ARG A 3 37.77 -2.28 20.09
N PHE A 4 38.16 -1.41 19.15
CA PHE A 4 37.28 -0.42 18.52
C PHE A 4 36.71 -0.83 17.16
N LEU A 5 37.22 -1.90 16.53
CA LEU A 5 36.75 -2.35 15.22
C LEU A 5 35.40 -3.10 15.25
N ILE A 6 35.09 -3.78 16.37
CA ILE A 6 33.85 -4.57 16.50
C ILE A 6 32.60 -3.68 16.61
N PRO A 7 32.56 -2.60 17.43
CA PRO A 7 31.41 -1.71 17.48
C PRO A 7 31.17 -0.94 16.17
N LEU A 8 32.22 -0.62 15.41
CA LEU A 8 32.07 0.05 14.11
C LEU A 8 31.41 -0.88 13.06
N LEU A 9 31.70 -2.17 13.09
CA LEU A 9 31.09 -3.14 12.19
C LEU A 9 29.60 -3.40 12.53
N VAL A 10 29.25 -3.34 13.81
CA VAL A 10 27.84 -3.48 14.27
C VAL A 10 27.02 -2.25 13.88
N LEU A 11 27.59 -1.04 13.93
CA LEU A 11 26.92 0.17 13.47
C LEU A 11 26.67 0.18 11.95
N ALA A 12 27.56 -0.41 11.16
CA ALA A 12 27.40 -0.48 9.71
C ALA A 12 26.26 -1.44 9.26
N VAL A 13 25.89 -2.40 10.10
CA VAL A 13 24.80 -3.35 9.83
C VAL A 13 23.44 -2.83 10.31
N ALA A 14 23.41 -1.84 11.21
CA ALA A 14 22.19 -1.26 11.78
C ALA A 14 21.43 -0.28 10.84
N ARG A 15 21.63 -0.36 9.53
CA ARG A 15 20.87 0.43 8.55
C ARG A 15 19.48 -0.12 8.22
N THR A 16 18.95 -1.01 9.01
CA THR A 16 17.64 -1.58 8.73
C THR A 16 16.68 -1.28 9.86
N ALA A 17 15.60 -0.64 9.52
CA ALA A 17 14.39 -0.44 10.32
C ALA A 17 14.20 0.98 10.90
N LEU A 18 14.33 1.99 10.10
CA LEU A 18 13.59 3.23 10.34
C LEU A 18 12.41 3.20 9.38
N GLY A 19 11.25 2.83 9.93
CA GLY A 19 10.02 2.70 9.22
C GLY A 19 9.49 4.04 8.75
N ALA A 20 10.06 4.53 7.70
CA ALA A 20 9.40 5.51 6.86
C ALA A 20 9.09 4.79 5.55
N TYR A 21 7.91 5.00 5.05
CA TYR A 21 7.50 4.51 3.74
C TYR A 21 8.15 5.31 2.59
N ALA A 22 9.40 5.78 2.78
CA ALA A 22 10.17 6.37 1.71
C ALA A 22 10.69 5.27 0.80
N ASP A 23 10.32 5.34 -0.48
CA ASP A 23 10.74 4.37 -1.48
C ASP A 23 10.72 5.02 -2.88
N ARG A 24 11.26 4.31 -3.86
CA ARG A 24 11.23 4.71 -5.27
C ARG A 24 10.03 4.16 -6.02
N ASP A 25 9.26 3.29 -5.41
CA ASP A 25 8.09 2.65 -6.01
C ASP A 25 7.01 2.46 -4.94
N LEU A 26 6.08 3.41 -4.90
CA LEU A 26 5.01 3.48 -3.92
C LEU A 26 3.66 3.23 -4.59
N LEU A 27 2.73 2.68 -3.82
CA LEU A 27 1.34 2.54 -4.18
C LEU A 27 0.44 3.25 -3.15
N ILE A 28 -0.45 4.12 -3.62
CA ILE A 28 -1.64 4.55 -2.87
C ILE A 28 -2.77 3.59 -3.25
N PRO A 29 -3.29 2.79 -2.30
CA PRO A 29 -4.21 1.69 -2.62
C PRO A 29 -5.55 2.14 -3.19
N VAL A 30 -5.99 3.36 -2.90
CA VAL A 30 -7.19 3.94 -3.49
C VAL A 30 -7.04 5.43 -3.68
N VAL A 31 -7.39 5.87 -4.87
CA VAL A 31 -7.59 7.27 -5.25
C VAL A 31 -8.88 7.37 -6.07
N GLY A 32 -9.52 8.52 -6.07
CA GLY A 32 -10.72 8.66 -6.87
C GLY A 32 -11.28 10.06 -6.91
N ARG A 33 -12.19 10.21 -7.86
CA ARG A 33 -13.14 11.32 -7.96
C ARG A 33 -14.49 10.69 -8.29
N ALA A 34 -15.39 10.61 -7.31
CA ALA A 34 -16.63 9.87 -7.49
C ALA A 34 -17.80 10.52 -6.77
N SER A 35 -18.98 10.40 -7.37
CA SER A 35 -20.22 10.75 -6.70
C SER A 35 -20.59 9.65 -5.71
N GLY A 36 -20.84 10.04 -4.48
CA GLY A 36 -21.30 9.15 -3.42
C GLY A 36 -22.82 9.27 -3.20
N SER A 37 -23.32 8.54 -2.23
CA SER A 37 -24.70 8.65 -1.77
C SER A 37 -25.00 10.06 -1.21
N ALA A 38 -26.26 10.43 -1.21
CA ALA A 38 -26.76 11.71 -0.69
C ALA A 38 -26.09 12.97 -1.31
N GLY A 39 -25.73 12.93 -2.59
CA GLY A 39 -25.15 14.07 -3.32
C GLY A 39 -23.73 14.44 -2.84
N ARG A 40 -23.01 13.55 -2.17
CA ARG A 40 -21.62 13.77 -1.81
C ARG A 40 -20.71 13.59 -3.02
N LEU A 41 -19.72 14.46 -3.14
CA LEU A 41 -18.63 14.32 -4.08
C LEU A 41 -17.36 13.92 -3.29
N PHE A 42 -16.81 12.74 -3.61
CA PHE A 42 -15.53 12.29 -3.06
C PHE A 42 -14.39 12.70 -3.99
N LEU A 43 -13.36 13.27 -3.41
CA LEU A 43 -12.16 13.76 -4.08
C LEU A 43 -10.93 13.21 -3.38
N THR A 44 -9.81 13.20 -4.09
CA THR A 44 -8.50 12.84 -3.52
C THR A 44 -7.60 14.06 -3.55
N ALA A 45 -6.95 14.36 -2.42
CA ALA A 45 -5.75 15.18 -2.37
C ALA A 45 -4.54 14.26 -2.22
N LEU A 46 -3.44 14.58 -2.91
CA LEU A 46 -2.19 13.81 -2.92
C LEU A 46 -1.03 14.74 -2.56
N TRP A 47 -0.19 14.32 -1.62
CA TRP A 47 1.10 14.93 -1.28
C TRP A 47 2.20 13.98 -1.68
N VAL A 48 3.21 14.47 -2.38
CA VAL A 48 4.44 13.73 -2.68
C VAL A 48 5.64 14.58 -2.33
N THR A 49 6.51 14.05 -1.49
CA THR A 49 7.72 14.71 -1.02
C THR A 49 8.96 13.97 -1.51
N ASN A 50 9.85 14.66 -2.19
CA ASN A 50 11.19 14.17 -2.45
C ASN A 50 12.02 14.28 -1.16
N VAL A 51 12.57 13.18 -0.66
CA VAL A 51 13.37 13.17 0.58
C VAL A 51 14.88 13.12 0.33
N ASP A 52 15.28 13.04 -0.93
CA ASP A 52 16.68 12.99 -1.34
C ASP A 52 17.23 14.41 -1.67
N ASP A 53 18.56 14.55 -1.66
CA ASP A 53 19.31 15.80 -1.94
C ASP A 53 19.43 16.10 -3.45
N HIS A 54 18.80 15.33 -4.32
CA HIS A 54 18.80 15.51 -5.77
C HIS A 54 17.39 15.49 -6.36
N PRO A 55 17.18 16.05 -7.55
CA PRO A 55 15.84 16.08 -8.15
C PRO A 55 15.25 14.70 -8.37
N ALA A 56 13.96 14.55 -8.05
CA ALA A 56 13.18 13.34 -8.27
C ALA A 56 12.33 13.46 -9.55
N ALA A 57 12.57 12.57 -10.50
CA ALA A 57 11.70 12.38 -11.66
C ALA A 57 10.68 11.30 -11.36
N LEU A 58 9.41 11.70 -11.28
CA LEU A 58 8.29 10.83 -10.92
C LEU A 58 7.50 10.42 -12.15
N THR A 59 7.02 9.19 -12.15
CA THR A 59 5.95 8.71 -13.03
C THR A 59 4.75 8.31 -12.16
N LEU A 60 3.64 8.99 -12.32
CA LEU A 60 2.37 8.71 -11.67
C LEU A 60 1.53 7.87 -12.62
N SER A 61 1.23 6.62 -12.25
CA SER A 61 0.46 5.65 -13.06
C SER A 61 -0.89 5.38 -12.38
N TYR A 62 -2.00 5.72 -13.06
CA TYR A 62 -3.35 5.45 -12.57
C TYR A 62 -3.79 4.05 -12.96
N LEU A 63 -4.11 3.23 -11.97
CA LEU A 63 -4.61 1.86 -12.12
C LEU A 63 -6.12 1.88 -11.92
N GLU A 64 -6.87 1.90 -13.00
CA GLU A 64 -8.34 1.97 -12.97
C GLU A 64 -8.94 0.68 -12.40
N SER A 65 -10.04 0.82 -11.64
CA SER A 65 -10.68 -0.31 -10.96
C SER A 65 -11.45 -1.21 -11.91
N GLY A 66 -11.43 -2.53 -11.64
CA GLY A 66 -12.28 -3.54 -12.26
C GLY A 66 -11.74 -4.16 -13.53
N HIS A 67 -10.48 -3.90 -13.89
CA HIS A 67 -9.81 -4.55 -15.01
C HIS A 67 -8.30 -4.48 -14.88
N ALA A 68 -7.59 -5.31 -15.67
CA ALA A 68 -6.15 -5.27 -15.80
C ALA A 68 -5.66 -3.94 -16.40
N ASN A 69 -4.53 -3.43 -15.91
CA ASN A 69 -3.93 -2.19 -16.37
C ASN A 69 -2.52 -2.43 -16.97
N PRO A 70 -2.37 -3.19 -18.07
CA PRO A 70 -1.07 -3.47 -18.65
C PRO A 70 -0.38 -2.23 -19.24
N SER A 71 -1.15 -1.21 -19.54
CA SER A 71 -0.69 0.09 -20.07
C SER A 71 -1.46 1.23 -19.38
N PRO A 72 -1.19 1.49 -18.08
CA PRO A 72 -1.94 2.49 -17.34
C PRO A 72 -1.66 3.89 -17.87
N ARG A 73 -2.60 4.81 -17.63
CA ARG A 73 -2.39 6.25 -17.90
C ARG A 73 -1.27 6.76 -17.00
N LYS A 74 -0.31 7.48 -17.60
CA LYS A 74 0.87 7.98 -16.93
C LYS A 74 1.00 9.49 -17.04
N THR A 75 1.55 10.09 -15.99
CA THR A 75 1.92 11.51 -15.93
C THR A 75 3.28 11.64 -15.29
N SER A 76 4.16 12.45 -15.88
CA SER A 76 5.48 12.72 -15.33
C SER A 76 5.49 14.03 -14.56
N VAL A 77 6.20 14.04 -13.43
CA VAL A 77 6.37 15.18 -12.54
C VAL A 77 7.81 15.21 -12.06
N THR A 78 8.43 16.39 -12.00
CA THR A 78 9.76 16.54 -11.40
C THR A 78 9.64 17.36 -10.11
N LEU A 79 10.27 16.88 -9.04
CA LEU A 79 10.38 17.58 -7.76
C LEU A 79 11.82 17.99 -7.54
N ALA A 80 12.04 19.20 -7.07
CA ALA A 80 13.36 19.63 -6.57
C ALA A 80 13.75 18.82 -5.31
N PRO A 81 15.03 18.86 -4.88
CA PRO A 81 15.42 18.31 -3.59
C PRO A 81 14.54 18.84 -2.47
N HIS A 82 14.03 17.94 -1.62
CA HIS A 82 13.15 18.25 -0.47
C HIS A 82 11.82 18.95 -0.81
N GLU A 83 11.47 19.06 -2.10
CA GLU A 83 10.19 19.63 -2.52
C GLU A 83 9.04 18.69 -2.15
N THR A 84 7.97 19.29 -1.60
CA THR A 84 6.64 18.65 -1.49
C THR A 84 5.71 19.26 -2.52
N ARG A 85 5.11 18.42 -3.35
CA ARG A 85 4.05 18.84 -4.27
C ARG A 85 2.70 18.32 -3.82
N VAL A 86 1.71 19.20 -3.91
CA VAL A 86 0.33 18.92 -3.54
C VAL A 86 -0.55 18.98 -4.80
N PHE A 87 -1.37 17.94 -4.96
CA PHE A 87 -2.44 17.88 -5.97
C PHE A 87 -3.77 17.85 -5.23
N ASP A 88 -4.48 18.97 -5.16
CA ASP A 88 -5.75 19.07 -4.42
C ASP A 88 -6.77 19.90 -5.21
N PRO A 89 -7.81 19.28 -5.78
CA PRO A 89 -7.99 17.83 -5.90
C PRO A 89 -7.07 17.21 -6.96
N LEU A 90 -6.77 15.91 -6.80
CA LEU A 90 -6.12 15.10 -7.82
C LEU A 90 -7.07 15.03 -9.03
N GLY A 91 -6.68 15.68 -10.11
CA GLY A 91 -7.48 15.84 -11.32
C GLY A 91 -6.71 15.48 -12.59
N PRO A 92 -7.13 16.05 -13.75
CA PRO A 92 -6.40 15.85 -14.99
C PRO A 92 -4.92 16.27 -14.88
N PRO A 93 -4.01 15.55 -15.53
CA PRO A 93 -4.26 14.45 -16.47
C PRO A 93 -4.40 13.07 -15.80
N ILE A 94 -4.29 12.92 -14.47
CA ILE A 94 -4.33 11.64 -13.77
C ILE A 94 -5.77 11.11 -13.70
N LEU A 95 -6.66 11.85 -13.05
CA LEU A 95 -8.10 11.54 -12.98
C LEU A 95 -8.87 12.44 -13.96
N THR A 96 -9.25 11.89 -15.10
CA THR A 96 -9.86 12.66 -16.19
C THR A 96 -11.38 12.64 -16.19
N SER A 97 -12.02 11.67 -15.53
CA SER A 97 -13.48 11.56 -15.49
C SER A 97 -14.01 11.70 -14.06
N VAL A 98 -15.27 12.09 -13.95
CA VAL A 98 -16.08 11.95 -12.74
C VAL A 98 -16.42 10.46 -12.61
N ASN A 99 -16.43 9.91 -11.39
CA ASN A 99 -16.62 8.49 -11.08
C ASN A 99 -15.41 7.59 -11.44
N SER A 100 -14.21 8.15 -11.40
CA SER A 100 -12.98 7.39 -11.46
C SER A 100 -12.61 6.87 -10.06
N ILE A 101 -12.43 5.57 -9.92
CA ILE A 101 -11.87 4.91 -8.72
C ILE A 101 -10.78 3.97 -9.18
N GLY A 102 -9.65 3.96 -8.48
CA GLY A 102 -8.51 3.10 -8.79
C GLY A 102 -7.40 3.28 -7.78
N ALA A 103 -6.22 2.79 -8.08
CA ALA A 103 -5.01 3.03 -7.30
C ALA A 103 -4.06 3.96 -8.05
N LEU A 104 -3.08 4.52 -7.33
CA LEU A 104 -2.02 5.33 -7.91
C LEU A 104 -0.67 4.73 -7.58
N ARG A 105 0.08 4.30 -8.59
CA ARG A 105 1.48 3.91 -8.46
C ARG A 105 2.36 5.11 -8.75
N ILE A 106 3.39 5.30 -7.93
CA ILE A 106 4.36 6.40 -7.99
C ILE A 106 5.74 5.78 -8.13
N GLU A 107 6.31 5.84 -9.33
CA GLU A 107 7.66 5.37 -9.62
C GLU A 107 8.60 6.59 -9.68
N SER A 108 9.80 6.48 -9.09
CA SER A 108 10.77 7.57 -8.99
C SER A 108 12.21 7.09 -9.15
N ASN A 109 13.11 7.96 -9.61
CA ASN A 109 14.55 7.74 -9.56
C ASN A 109 15.18 8.09 -8.20
N ALA A 110 14.42 8.72 -7.30
CA ALA A 110 14.83 9.13 -5.95
C ALA A 110 13.84 8.59 -4.91
N ASN A 111 14.19 8.59 -3.63
CA ASN A 111 13.28 8.21 -2.58
C ASN A 111 12.25 9.32 -2.37
N VAL A 112 10.99 8.92 -2.31
CA VAL A 112 9.88 9.82 -2.07
C VAL A 112 8.95 9.26 -0.99
N ILE A 113 8.28 10.15 -0.29
CA ILE A 113 7.15 9.80 0.59
C ILE A 113 5.88 10.31 -0.09
N ALA A 114 4.83 9.49 -0.07
CA ALA A 114 3.55 9.89 -0.58
C ALA A 114 2.44 9.63 0.45
N SER A 115 1.45 10.51 0.48
CA SER A 115 0.22 10.33 1.24
C SER A 115 -0.96 10.89 0.46
N ALA A 116 -2.13 10.28 0.64
CA ALA A 116 -3.36 10.76 0.05
C ALA A 116 -4.42 10.98 1.12
N ARG A 117 -5.30 11.93 0.88
CA ARG A 117 -6.52 12.15 1.63
C ARG A 117 -7.70 12.02 0.69
N ILE A 118 -8.56 11.05 0.94
CA ILE A 118 -9.87 11.00 0.30
C ILE A 118 -10.82 11.79 1.19
N TYR A 119 -11.49 12.78 0.60
CA TYR A 119 -12.47 13.58 1.33
C TYR A 119 -13.74 13.74 0.50
N GLY A 120 -14.87 13.74 1.20
CA GLY A 120 -16.17 13.92 0.57
C GLY A 120 -17.00 14.93 1.35
N TYR A 121 -17.67 15.82 0.67
CA TYR A 121 -18.59 16.76 1.28
C TYR A 121 -19.91 16.82 0.50
N SER A 122 -20.98 17.16 1.19
CA SER A 122 -22.27 17.44 0.56
C SER A 122 -22.22 18.79 -0.16
N ALA A 123 -22.60 18.83 -1.44
CA ALA A 123 -22.70 20.08 -2.17
C ALA A 123 -23.63 21.10 -1.50
N ALA A 124 -24.68 20.64 -0.80
CA ALA A 124 -25.62 21.49 -0.08
C ALA A 124 -25.06 22.09 1.22
N GLN A 125 -24.13 21.36 1.91
CA GLN A 125 -23.59 21.77 3.21
C GLN A 125 -22.16 22.34 3.12
N GLY A 126 -21.52 22.19 1.96
CA GLY A 126 -20.17 22.70 1.73
C GLY A 126 -19.06 21.92 2.46
N PRO A 127 -17.82 22.46 2.45
CA PRO A 127 -16.65 21.78 3.00
C PRO A 127 -16.70 21.47 4.52
N SER A 128 -17.53 22.19 5.30
CA SER A 128 -17.70 21.94 6.73
C SER A 128 -18.34 20.57 7.05
N SER A 129 -19.00 19.95 6.07
CA SER A 129 -19.58 18.60 6.17
C SER A 129 -18.60 17.51 5.71
N ALA A 130 -17.31 17.81 5.55
CA ALA A 130 -16.36 16.90 4.98
C ALA A 130 -16.10 15.70 5.90
N VAL A 131 -16.24 14.52 5.32
CA VAL A 131 -15.74 13.27 5.85
C VAL A 131 -14.42 12.97 5.14
N SER A 132 -13.39 12.59 5.85
CA SER A 132 -12.11 12.31 5.22
C SER A 132 -11.36 11.16 5.87
N MET A 133 -10.56 10.48 5.05
CA MET A 133 -9.68 9.39 5.45
C MET A 133 -8.32 9.57 4.79
N ALA A 134 -7.25 9.20 5.49
CA ALA A 134 -5.89 9.29 5.00
C ALA A 134 -5.35 7.91 4.63
N LEU A 135 -4.49 7.87 3.63
CA LEU A 135 -3.81 6.67 3.15
C LEU A 135 -2.33 6.99 2.95
N SER A 136 -1.47 6.06 3.34
CA SER A 136 -0.04 6.16 3.09
C SER A 136 0.33 5.58 1.74
N GLY A 137 1.41 6.08 1.13
CA GLY A 137 2.08 5.42 0.03
C GLY A 137 2.83 4.19 0.55
N ILE A 138 2.42 3.01 0.11
CA ILE A 138 2.98 1.74 0.54
C ILE A 138 4.02 1.29 -0.50
N PRO A 139 5.27 0.98 -0.11
CA PRO A 139 6.25 0.42 -1.04
C PRO A 139 5.75 -0.84 -1.72
N THR A 140 5.80 -0.89 -3.06
CA THR A 140 5.26 -2.04 -3.83
C THR A 140 5.96 -3.35 -3.48
N ARG A 141 7.23 -3.30 -3.03
CA ARG A 141 7.99 -4.45 -2.54
C ARG A 141 7.36 -5.10 -1.29
N LEU A 142 6.52 -4.37 -0.53
CA LEU A 142 5.82 -4.89 0.63
C LEU A 142 4.53 -5.66 0.26
N GLY A 143 4.12 -5.70 -1.01
CA GLY A 143 3.01 -6.54 -1.44
C GLY A 143 3.26 -8.01 -1.08
N ILE A 144 2.24 -8.76 -0.70
CA ILE A 144 2.32 -10.20 -0.43
C ILE A 144 2.18 -10.99 -1.74
N GLY A 145 2.99 -12.03 -1.91
CA GLY A 145 2.93 -12.96 -3.03
C GLY A 145 2.42 -14.33 -2.61
N ASN A 146 2.58 -15.32 -3.52
CA ASN A 146 2.17 -16.70 -3.27
C ASN A 146 2.80 -17.26 -1.97
N GLY A 147 1.98 -17.88 -1.11
CA GLY A 147 2.37 -18.44 0.18
C GLY A 147 2.59 -17.41 1.31
N GLN A 148 2.44 -16.11 1.05
CA GLN A 148 2.55 -15.05 2.05
C GLN A 148 1.16 -14.62 2.52
N SER A 149 1.08 -14.06 3.73
CA SER A 149 -0.17 -13.59 4.32
C SER A 149 -0.01 -12.20 4.94
N ALA A 150 -1.11 -11.46 4.96
CA ALA A 150 -1.27 -10.20 5.66
C ALA A 150 -2.64 -10.14 6.33
N LEU A 151 -2.80 -9.22 7.26
CA LEU A 151 -4.04 -8.95 7.98
C LEU A 151 -4.47 -7.51 7.76
N ILE A 152 -5.77 -7.29 7.69
CA ILE A 152 -6.40 -5.98 7.85
C ILE A 152 -7.26 -6.08 9.09
N GLN A 153 -6.92 -5.27 10.09
CA GLN A 153 -7.66 -5.19 11.34
C GLN A 153 -8.54 -3.95 11.29
N GLY A 154 -9.82 -4.11 11.54
CA GLY A 154 -10.74 -3.00 11.53
C GLY A 154 -12.04 -3.37 12.20
N ASP A 155 -12.77 -2.37 12.62
CA ASP A 155 -14.09 -2.54 13.21
C ASP A 155 -15.13 -2.49 12.10
N GLY A 156 -15.73 -3.63 11.80
CA GLY A 156 -16.85 -3.74 10.87
C GLY A 156 -18.18 -3.37 11.53
N ALA A 157 -18.26 -2.26 12.27
CA ALA A 157 -19.49 -1.84 12.95
C ALA A 157 -20.73 -2.12 12.10
N ARG A 158 -21.81 -2.59 12.75
CA ARG A 158 -22.97 -3.21 12.12
C ARG A 158 -23.59 -2.44 10.97
N ASP A 159 -23.54 -1.10 11.03
CA ASP A 159 -24.10 -0.19 10.03
C ASP A 159 -23.06 0.46 9.13
N ALA A 160 -21.78 0.08 9.27
CA ALA A 160 -20.71 0.65 8.48
C ALA A 160 -20.65 0.05 7.07
N VAL A 161 -20.29 0.88 6.11
CA VAL A 161 -19.86 0.44 4.76
C VAL A 161 -18.36 0.14 4.86
N TYR A 162 -18.00 -1.12 4.68
CA TYR A 162 -16.61 -1.56 4.71
C TYR A 162 -16.13 -1.92 3.30
N LYS A 163 -15.30 -1.07 2.72
CA LYS A 163 -14.70 -1.29 1.39
C LYS A 163 -13.33 -1.93 1.56
N LEU A 164 -13.08 -2.96 0.76
CA LEU A 164 -11.80 -3.62 0.62
C LEU A 164 -11.22 -3.31 -0.76
N TYR A 165 -9.97 -2.87 -0.78
CA TYR A 165 -9.22 -2.59 -2.00
C TYR A 165 -8.05 -3.55 -2.09
N LEU A 166 -7.90 -4.21 -3.24
CA LEU A 166 -6.78 -5.08 -3.55
C LEU A 166 -6.13 -4.61 -4.84
N VAL A 167 -4.81 -4.47 -4.84
CA VAL A 167 -4.06 -3.98 -6.00
C VAL A 167 -2.92 -4.94 -6.30
N GLU A 168 -2.91 -5.50 -7.51
CA GLU A 168 -1.77 -6.26 -8.00
C GLU A 168 -0.64 -5.28 -8.36
N THR A 169 0.61 -5.54 -7.88
CA THR A 169 1.71 -4.58 -7.95
C THR A 169 2.94 -5.05 -8.73
N ALA A 170 3.02 -6.33 -9.09
CA ALA A 170 4.19 -6.92 -9.76
C ALA A 170 4.03 -7.08 -11.27
N GLY A 171 2.85 -6.75 -11.83
CA GLY A 171 2.56 -6.91 -13.25
C GLY A 171 2.36 -8.36 -13.67
N ALA A 172 1.91 -9.23 -12.76
CA ALA A 172 1.64 -10.64 -13.00
C ALA A 172 0.40 -11.10 -12.24
N ALA A 173 -0.33 -12.05 -12.79
CA ALA A 173 -1.56 -12.54 -12.17
C ALA A 173 -1.31 -13.22 -10.81
N LEU A 174 -2.26 -13.05 -9.88
CA LEU A 174 -2.28 -13.63 -8.54
C LEU A 174 -3.70 -14.02 -8.12
N SER A 175 -3.87 -15.21 -7.57
CA SER A 175 -5.08 -15.57 -6.81
C SER A 175 -4.84 -15.28 -5.33
N VAL A 176 -5.78 -14.57 -4.71
CA VAL A 176 -5.74 -14.20 -3.29
C VAL A 176 -6.92 -14.84 -2.59
N ALA A 177 -6.68 -15.61 -1.54
CA ALA A 177 -7.71 -16.01 -0.59
C ALA A 177 -7.92 -14.84 0.39
N VAL A 178 -9.16 -14.42 0.51
CA VAL A 178 -9.64 -13.42 1.46
C VAL A 178 -10.52 -14.15 2.45
N SER A 179 -10.11 -14.24 3.70
CA SER A 179 -10.89 -14.85 4.77
C SER A 179 -11.25 -13.85 5.86
N ILE A 180 -12.43 -14.04 6.43
CA ILE A 180 -12.87 -13.31 7.64
C ILE A 180 -12.62 -14.23 8.82
N GLU A 181 -11.94 -13.72 9.83
CA GLU A 181 -11.64 -14.41 11.08
C GLU A 181 -12.28 -13.67 12.26
N ASP A 182 -12.73 -14.41 13.26
CA ASP A 182 -13.17 -13.83 14.54
C ASP A 182 -11.96 -13.47 15.43
N LEU A 183 -12.25 -12.94 16.63
CA LEU A 183 -11.24 -12.57 17.61
C LEU A 183 -10.41 -13.75 18.15
N HIS A 184 -10.85 -14.99 17.91
CA HIS A 184 -10.16 -16.22 18.28
C HIS A 184 -9.35 -16.82 17.13
N GLY A 185 -9.37 -16.17 15.94
CA GLY A 185 -8.71 -16.64 14.74
C GLY A 185 -9.46 -17.76 14.01
N GLN A 186 -10.73 -17.98 14.35
CA GLN A 186 -11.57 -18.94 13.63
C GLN A 186 -12.06 -18.31 12.32
N THR A 187 -11.88 -19.02 11.22
CA THR A 187 -12.36 -18.58 9.91
C THR A 187 -13.88 -18.69 9.84
N LEU A 188 -14.55 -17.56 9.63
CA LEU A 188 -16.00 -17.45 9.47
C LEU A 188 -16.44 -17.55 8.00
N GLY A 189 -15.54 -17.26 7.07
CA GLY A 189 -15.78 -17.34 5.64
C GLY A 189 -14.53 -17.10 4.84
N GLU A 190 -14.43 -17.69 3.65
CA GLU A 190 -13.33 -17.50 2.71
C GLU A 190 -13.85 -17.33 1.29
N LYS A 191 -13.24 -16.41 0.54
CA LYS A 191 -13.45 -16.19 -0.89
C LYS A 191 -12.12 -16.10 -1.60
N ARG A 192 -12.09 -16.51 -2.87
CA ARG A 192 -10.92 -16.30 -3.73
C ARG A 192 -11.21 -15.17 -4.71
N ILE A 193 -10.25 -14.25 -4.81
CA ILE A 193 -10.26 -13.15 -5.77
C ILE A 193 -9.07 -13.36 -6.69
N PHE A 194 -9.31 -13.35 -7.98
CA PHE A 194 -8.27 -13.35 -8.99
C PHE A 194 -7.95 -11.90 -9.33
N LEU A 195 -6.67 -11.56 -9.36
CA LEU A 195 -6.14 -10.29 -9.80
C LEU A 195 -5.28 -10.51 -11.03
N ASP A 196 -5.58 -9.81 -12.10
CA ASP A 196 -4.73 -9.77 -13.29
C ASP A 196 -3.68 -8.65 -13.14
N ARG A 197 -2.87 -8.45 -14.18
CA ARG A 197 -1.73 -7.52 -14.21
C ARG A 197 -2.14 -6.09 -13.84
N PHE A 198 -1.59 -5.58 -12.73
CA PHE A 198 -1.88 -4.25 -12.20
C PHE A 198 -3.38 -3.98 -12.01
N GLU A 199 -4.15 -5.01 -11.76
CA GLU A 199 -5.58 -4.87 -11.51
C GLU A 199 -5.82 -4.29 -10.11
N HIS A 200 -6.74 -3.33 -10.07
CA HIS A 200 -7.32 -2.80 -8.85
C HIS A 200 -8.75 -3.33 -8.69
N VAL A 201 -9.02 -4.00 -7.59
CA VAL A 201 -10.35 -4.46 -7.21
C VAL A 201 -10.85 -3.66 -6.00
N SER A 202 -12.06 -3.11 -6.13
CA SER A 202 -12.79 -2.47 -5.04
C SER A 202 -14.06 -3.28 -4.77
N THR A 203 -14.21 -3.80 -3.57
CA THR A 203 -15.38 -4.59 -3.18
C THR A 203 -15.89 -4.19 -1.80
N ASP A 204 -17.17 -4.44 -1.55
CA ASP A 204 -17.74 -4.30 -0.22
C ASP A 204 -17.60 -5.62 0.55
N ALA A 205 -17.00 -5.58 1.74
CA ALA A 205 -16.78 -6.78 2.53
C ALA A 205 -18.10 -7.49 2.89
N ARG A 206 -19.19 -6.75 3.09
CA ARG A 206 -20.52 -7.35 3.35
C ARG A 206 -21.12 -8.02 2.12
N GLN A 207 -20.87 -7.46 0.92
CA GLN A 207 -21.29 -8.12 -0.32
C GLN A 207 -20.45 -9.36 -0.60
N LEU A 208 -19.18 -9.33 -0.24
CA LEU A 208 -18.31 -10.49 -0.37
C LEU A 208 -18.68 -11.61 0.61
N PHE A 209 -19.12 -11.25 1.83
CA PHE A 209 -19.47 -12.16 2.93
C PHE A 209 -20.85 -11.82 3.53
N PRO A 210 -21.95 -12.01 2.79
CA PRO A 210 -23.28 -11.51 3.18
C PRO A 210 -23.85 -12.19 4.43
N SER A 211 -23.37 -13.39 4.76
CA SER A 211 -23.86 -14.18 5.91
C SER A 211 -22.91 -14.13 7.11
N VAL A 212 -21.87 -13.34 7.06
CA VAL A 212 -20.86 -13.26 8.13
C VAL A 212 -21.04 -11.97 8.93
N ASN A 213 -21.00 -12.08 10.26
CA ASN A 213 -20.89 -10.91 11.12
C ASN A 213 -19.45 -10.35 11.00
N LEU A 214 -19.33 -9.09 10.61
CA LEU A 214 -18.04 -8.39 10.46
C LEU A 214 -17.65 -7.57 11.70
N ASP A 215 -18.46 -7.59 12.76
CA ASP A 215 -18.14 -6.84 13.99
C ASP A 215 -16.86 -7.42 14.60
N HIS A 216 -15.85 -6.55 14.78
CA HIS A 216 -14.52 -6.92 15.28
C HIS A 216 -13.79 -8.01 14.46
N ALA A 217 -14.20 -8.25 13.22
CA ALA A 217 -13.60 -9.27 12.38
C ALA A 217 -12.22 -8.82 11.87
N VAL A 218 -11.35 -9.80 11.68
CA VAL A 218 -10.05 -9.64 11.03
C VAL A 218 -10.14 -10.17 9.61
N ILE A 219 -9.70 -9.38 8.64
CA ILE A 219 -9.58 -9.84 7.25
C ILE A 219 -8.16 -10.38 7.06
N ARG A 220 -8.04 -11.67 6.78
CA ARG A 220 -6.77 -12.28 6.37
C ARG A 220 -6.71 -12.36 4.85
N LEU A 221 -5.58 -11.94 4.32
CA LEU A 221 -5.23 -12.08 2.91
C LEU A 221 -4.11 -13.12 2.78
N ARG A 222 -4.22 -14.03 1.84
CA ARG A 222 -3.18 -15.01 1.54
C ARG A 222 -3.03 -15.18 0.04
N GLY A 223 -1.81 -14.98 -0.48
CA GLY A 223 -1.47 -15.34 -1.87
C GLY A 223 -1.51 -16.86 -2.03
N VAL A 224 -2.31 -17.37 -2.96
CA VAL A 224 -2.57 -18.81 -3.11
C VAL A 224 -1.89 -19.36 -4.35
N ASN A 225 -1.91 -18.62 -5.46
CA ASN A 225 -1.34 -19.08 -6.73
C ASN A 225 -1.02 -17.87 -7.63
N GLY A 226 0.07 -17.98 -8.37
CA GLY A 226 0.53 -16.95 -9.32
C GLY A 226 1.87 -16.32 -8.93
N ASN A 227 2.35 -15.43 -9.79
CA ASN A 227 3.63 -14.72 -9.62
C ASN A 227 3.46 -13.24 -9.25
N GLY A 228 2.22 -12.78 -9.15
CA GLY A 228 1.87 -11.42 -8.75
C GLY A 228 2.12 -11.15 -7.27
N ARG A 229 1.91 -9.91 -6.88
CA ARG A 229 1.96 -9.45 -5.49
C ARG A 229 0.77 -8.53 -5.25
N VAL A 230 0.18 -8.58 -4.08
CA VAL A 230 -0.98 -7.74 -3.73
C VAL A 230 -0.67 -6.84 -2.54
N ILE A 231 -1.04 -5.58 -2.68
CA ILE A 231 -1.22 -4.64 -1.57
C ILE A 231 -2.71 -4.46 -1.38
N ALA A 232 -3.15 -4.41 -0.12
CA ALA A 232 -4.55 -4.21 0.20
C ALA A 232 -4.73 -3.13 1.28
N ALA A 233 -5.90 -2.53 1.28
CA ALA A 233 -6.35 -1.60 2.30
C ALA A 233 -7.87 -1.74 2.50
N GLY A 234 -8.34 -1.37 3.68
CA GLY A 234 -9.75 -1.23 3.98
C GLY A 234 -10.13 0.21 4.25
N THR A 235 -11.35 0.57 3.93
CA THR A 235 -11.94 1.83 4.40
C THR A 235 -13.29 1.56 5.00
N GLN A 236 -13.59 2.26 6.09
CA GLN A 236 -14.88 2.19 6.75
C GLN A 236 -15.51 3.56 6.79
N THR A 237 -16.80 3.61 6.52
CA THR A 237 -17.61 4.81 6.70
C THR A 237 -18.90 4.44 7.40
N VAL A 238 -19.30 5.20 8.41
CA VAL A 238 -20.58 5.01 9.09
C VAL A 238 -21.62 5.96 8.48
N PRO A 239 -22.68 5.45 7.82
CA PRO A 239 -23.71 6.28 7.23
C PRO A 239 -24.37 7.17 8.31
N GLY A 240 -24.57 8.44 7.98
CA GLY A 240 -25.20 9.41 8.88
C GLY A 240 -24.26 10.01 9.93
N SER A 241 -23.06 9.49 10.10
CA SER A 241 -21.99 10.10 10.90
C SER A 241 -20.93 10.76 10.02
N GLN A 242 -19.98 11.45 10.65
CA GLN A 242 -18.75 11.93 9.99
C GLN A 242 -17.58 10.99 10.25
N ASP A 243 -17.84 9.79 10.79
CA ASP A 243 -16.82 8.81 11.10
C ASP A 243 -16.39 8.08 9.84
N ALA A 244 -15.09 8.17 9.55
CA ALA A 244 -14.46 7.48 8.44
C ALA A 244 -13.01 7.17 8.81
N CYS A 245 -12.61 5.92 8.56
CA CYS A 245 -11.25 5.47 8.84
C CYS A 245 -10.70 4.59 7.71
N THR A 246 -9.38 4.43 7.74
CA THR A 246 -8.64 3.54 6.84
C THR A 246 -7.91 2.49 7.65
N TYR A 247 -7.79 1.31 7.08
CA TYR A 247 -7.04 0.19 7.62
C TYR A 247 -6.04 -0.29 6.58
N GLU A 248 -4.76 -0.13 6.89
CA GLU A 248 -3.69 -0.66 6.04
C GLU A 248 -3.40 -2.11 6.42
N MET A 249 -2.92 -2.90 5.46
CA MET A 249 -2.57 -4.28 5.74
C MET A 249 -1.31 -4.37 6.61
N SER A 250 -1.36 -5.27 7.61
CA SER A 250 -0.27 -5.64 8.49
C SER A 250 0.27 -7.01 8.10
N PHE A 251 1.59 -7.17 8.07
CA PHE A 251 2.23 -8.40 7.64
C PHE A 251 2.31 -9.40 8.79
N THR A 252 1.99 -10.67 8.52
CA THR A 252 2.15 -11.77 9.50
C THR A 252 3.56 -12.34 9.51
N SER A 253 4.35 -12.04 8.49
CA SER A 253 5.77 -12.35 8.36
C SER A 253 6.42 -11.30 7.49
N GLU A 254 7.70 -11.03 7.67
CA GLU A 254 8.41 -10.13 6.77
C GLU A 254 8.19 -10.55 5.31
N PRO A 255 7.76 -9.63 4.42
CA PRO A 255 7.71 -9.93 3.01
C PRO A 255 9.11 -10.38 2.58
N ARG A 256 9.23 -11.59 2.04
CA ARG A 256 10.53 -12.06 1.53
C ARG A 256 10.96 -11.15 0.39
N THR A 257 11.69 -10.09 0.71
CA THR A 257 12.41 -9.31 -0.27
C THR A 257 13.46 -10.25 -0.87
N ARG A 258 13.32 -10.64 -2.13
CA ARG A 258 14.44 -11.22 -2.86
C ARG A 258 15.49 -10.12 -2.92
N ILE A 259 16.56 -10.28 -2.13
CA ILE A 259 17.76 -9.46 -2.26
C ILE A 259 18.29 -9.73 -3.67
N ARG A 260 18.06 -8.81 -4.59
CA ARG A 260 18.50 -8.90 -5.99
C ARG A 260 19.65 -7.91 -6.20
N GLY A 261 20.68 -8.35 -6.93
CA GLY A 261 21.72 -7.47 -7.41
C GLY A 261 22.87 -7.22 -6.43
N PRO A 262 23.49 -6.03 -6.49
CA PRO A 262 24.72 -5.74 -5.78
C PRO A 262 24.62 -5.87 -4.25
N GLU A 263 23.42 -5.73 -3.68
CA GLU A 263 23.20 -5.92 -2.24
C GLU A 263 23.45 -7.37 -1.80
N ALA A 264 23.04 -8.36 -2.60
CA ALA A 264 23.33 -9.77 -2.29
C ALA A 264 24.85 -10.04 -2.29
N ALA A 265 25.58 -9.45 -3.22
CA ALA A 265 27.04 -9.55 -3.29
C ALA A 265 27.71 -8.92 -2.06
N VAL A 266 27.19 -7.80 -1.56
CA VAL A 266 27.68 -7.14 -0.34
C VAL A 266 27.47 -8.03 0.88
N TYR A 267 26.30 -8.65 1.05
CA TYR A 267 26.05 -9.57 2.17
C TYR A 267 26.92 -10.82 2.13
N VAL A 268 27.14 -11.39 0.93
CA VAL A 268 28.06 -12.52 0.74
C VAL A 268 29.50 -12.12 1.05
N ALA A 269 29.94 -10.93 0.62
CA ALA A 269 31.28 -10.42 0.90
C ALA A 269 31.48 -10.20 2.42
N ILE A 270 30.50 -9.62 3.11
CA ILE A 270 30.55 -9.44 4.56
C ILE A 270 30.62 -10.79 5.29
N ALA A 271 29.79 -11.76 4.89
CA ALA A 271 29.81 -13.10 5.48
C ALA A 271 31.15 -13.80 5.30
N LEU A 272 31.78 -13.67 4.12
CA LEU A 272 33.11 -14.19 3.82
C LEU A 272 34.20 -13.53 4.68
N VAL A 273 34.17 -12.22 4.84
CA VAL A 273 35.12 -11.47 5.68
C VAL A 273 35.00 -11.90 7.15
N VAL A 274 33.76 -12.07 7.64
CA VAL A 274 33.53 -12.53 9.02
C VAL A 274 34.02 -13.98 9.21
N ALA A 275 33.76 -14.86 8.26
CA ALA A 275 34.21 -16.24 8.30
C ALA A 275 35.74 -16.34 8.30
N LEU A 276 36.42 -15.55 7.43
CA LEU A 276 37.88 -15.50 7.39
C LEU A 276 38.48 -14.92 8.69
N ALA A 277 37.88 -13.92 9.30
CA ALA A 277 38.29 -13.34 10.56
C ALA A 277 38.16 -14.35 11.71
N ILE A 278 37.12 -15.19 11.70
CA ILE A 278 36.93 -16.27 12.71
C ILE A 278 38.00 -17.37 12.54
N ILE A 279 38.27 -17.76 11.29
CA ILE A 279 39.30 -18.79 11.00
C ILE A 279 40.71 -18.28 11.40
N TRP A 280 41.01 -17.01 11.11
CA TRP A 280 42.31 -16.42 11.47
C TRP A 280 42.52 -16.26 12.98
N ARG A 281 41.45 -16.15 13.75
CA ARG A 281 41.49 -16.08 15.23
C ARG A 281 41.72 -17.44 15.91
N ARG A 282 41.52 -18.52 15.17
CA ARG A 282 41.66 -19.90 15.68
C ARG A 282 43.06 -20.50 15.40
N LYS A 283 43.91 -19.83 14.63
CA LYS A 283 45.34 -20.13 14.44
C LYS A 283 46.17 -19.19 15.31
#